data_7b084efffabb78c5290c064605f7e91c
#
_entry.id   7b084efffabb78c5290c064605f7e91c
#
_cell.length_a   1.000
_cell.length_b   1.000
_cell.length_c   1.000
_cell.angle_alpha   90.00
_cell.angle_beta   90.00
_cell.angle_gamma   90.00
#
_symmetry.space_group_name_H-M   'P 1'
#
loop_
_entity.id
_entity.type
_entity.pdbx_description
1 polymer ?
#
loop_
_entity_poly.entity_id
_entity_poly.type
_entity_poly.pdbx_seq_one_letter_code
_entity_poly.pdbx_strand_id
1 'polypeptide(L)'
;MLAEFLADRGDWAQVMPGARACLFSLEEGTFPLPLQLAPLHFETLFCLRGAVTLTRRDGSSLTAGARQVLSLTDLSNLTGASVDAPLEGILVAVDARGARESLETICNLLGGLILDTSRVRRWMTSRGGCAVEGPTHWSRAAFADLERLPQSERARWCVWKSVELLYLLSAQDEQRTEALLGPMLDRGVAQSLAEIRRYMEEHLDEHLTIPALSRRACLSATTVKEGFRRLDGLPVHTWLRQRRMERAAELLHTTELSLEGVAKAVGYSSVSQFIAAFRQQYGLTPGQYRKNV
;
A
#
# COMPACT_ATOMS: atom_id res chain seq x y z
N MET A 1 -2.55 -12.07 4.84
CA MET A 1 -1.77 -11.08 5.61
C MET A 1 -1.93 -11.37 7.09
N LEU A 2 -1.31 -10.61 8.00
CA LEU A 2 -1.43 -10.83 9.45
C LEU A 2 -2.89 -10.74 9.91
N ALA A 3 -3.68 -9.86 9.28
CA ALA A 3 -5.12 -9.75 9.51
C ALA A 3 -5.90 -11.04 9.20
N GLU A 4 -5.48 -11.82 8.21
CA GLU A 4 -6.10 -13.13 7.90
C GLU A 4 -5.74 -14.17 8.96
N PHE A 5 -4.49 -14.15 9.41
CA PHE A 5 -4.05 -15.02 10.52
C PHE A 5 -4.80 -14.73 11.81
N LEU A 6 -5.16 -13.48 12.07
CA LEU A 6 -5.90 -13.03 13.25
C LEU A 6 -7.42 -13.03 13.06
N ALA A 7 -7.96 -13.42 11.90
CA ALA A 7 -9.38 -13.31 11.59
C ALA A 7 -10.28 -13.96 12.67
N ASP A 8 -9.89 -15.15 13.14
CA ASP A 8 -10.63 -15.92 14.15
C ASP A 8 -10.01 -15.85 15.56
N ARG A 9 -8.99 -15.01 15.76
CA ARG A 9 -8.18 -14.96 16.99
C ARG A 9 -8.22 -13.65 17.74
N GLY A 10 -8.96 -12.69 17.24
CA GLY A 10 -8.98 -11.36 17.80
C GLY A 10 -10.33 -10.68 17.68
N ASP A 11 -10.47 -9.61 18.43
CA ASP A 11 -11.68 -8.80 18.51
C ASP A 11 -11.63 -7.69 17.45
N TRP A 12 -12.33 -7.90 16.34
CA TRP A 12 -12.31 -6.98 15.19
C TRP A 12 -13.39 -5.92 15.29
N ALA A 13 -12.99 -4.68 15.17
CA ALA A 13 -13.87 -3.53 15.05
C ALA A 13 -13.71 -2.86 13.67
N GLN A 14 -14.83 -2.67 12.96
CA GLN A 14 -14.88 -1.81 11.78
C GLN A 14 -14.88 -0.35 12.24
N VAL A 15 -13.87 0.43 11.84
CA VAL A 15 -13.73 1.83 12.27
C VAL A 15 -14.24 2.80 11.22
N MET A 16 -13.92 2.55 9.94
CA MET A 16 -14.44 3.27 8.78
C MET A 16 -14.45 2.33 7.57
N PRO A 17 -15.15 2.66 6.47
CA PRO A 17 -15.06 1.88 5.24
C PRO A 17 -13.61 1.58 4.85
N GLY A 18 -13.30 0.32 4.61
CA GLY A 18 -11.97 -0.15 4.26
C GLY A 18 -10.91 -0.12 5.37
N ALA A 19 -11.25 0.25 6.61
CA ALA A 19 -10.32 0.19 7.72
C ALA A 19 -10.94 -0.46 8.96
N ARG A 20 -10.25 -1.49 9.47
CA ARG A 20 -10.64 -2.24 10.65
C ARG A 20 -9.45 -2.42 11.59
N ALA A 21 -9.72 -2.59 12.86
CA ALA A 21 -8.70 -2.85 13.87
C ALA A 21 -9.08 -4.06 14.71
N CYS A 22 -8.05 -4.76 15.17
CA CYS A 22 -8.18 -5.97 15.98
C CYS A 22 -7.31 -5.85 17.23
N LEU A 23 -7.90 -5.97 18.40
CA LEU A 23 -7.16 -6.24 19.64
C LEU A 23 -6.92 -7.75 19.71
N PHE A 24 -5.68 -8.13 19.99
CA PHE A 24 -5.32 -9.55 20.05
C PHE A 24 -4.27 -9.81 21.12
N SER A 25 -4.24 -11.06 21.54
CA SER A 25 -3.16 -11.65 22.33
C SER A 25 -2.72 -12.94 21.65
N LEU A 26 -1.42 -13.13 21.47
CA LEU A 26 -0.83 -14.37 20.97
C LEU A 26 0.10 -14.93 22.02
N GLU A 27 -0.02 -16.24 22.23
CA GLU A 27 0.92 -16.99 23.06
C GLU A 27 2.26 -17.18 22.30
N GLU A 28 3.28 -17.56 23.05
CA GLU A 28 4.58 -17.95 22.51
C GLU A 28 4.46 -19.01 21.42
N GLY A 29 5.21 -18.86 20.34
CA GLY A 29 5.21 -19.82 19.25
C GLY A 29 5.69 -19.29 17.92
N THR A 30 5.81 -20.18 16.94
CA THR A 30 6.11 -19.85 15.55
C THR A 30 4.85 -19.99 14.69
N PHE A 31 4.58 -18.96 13.91
CA PHE A 31 3.35 -18.87 13.14
C PHE A 31 3.69 -18.78 11.66
N PRO A 32 3.14 -19.67 10.80
CA PRO A 32 3.25 -19.51 9.36
C PRO A 32 2.45 -18.28 8.93
N LEU A 33 3.05 -17.42 8.13
CA LEU A 33 2.35 -16.27 7.57
C LEU A 33 1.62 -16.70 6.29
N PRO A 34 0.35 -16.32 6.12
CA PRO A 34 -0.36 -16.56 4.88
C PRO A 34 0.32 -15.79 3.75
N LEU A 35 0.70 -16.50 2.67
CA LEU A 35 1.45 -15.96 1.53
C LEU A 35 0.58 -15.18 0.55
N GLN A 36 -0.73 -15.11 0.76
CA GLN A 36 -1.64 -14.43 -0.17
C GLN A 36 -1.63 -12.92 0.04
N LEU A 37 -1.30 -12.25 -1.03
CA LEU A 37 -1.28 -10.79 -1.13
C LEU A 37 -2.63 -10.30 -1.58
N ALA A 38 -3.38 -9.66 -0.71
CA ALA A 38 -4.44 -8.79 -1.17
C ALA A 38 -3.78 -7.48 -1.68
N PRO A 39 -3.93 -7.12 -2.96
CA PRO A 39 -3.32 -5.90 -3.49
C PRO A 39 -3.91 -4.67 -2.78
N LEU A 40 -3.05 -3.69 -2.47
CA LEU A 40 -3.38 -2.42 -1.82
C LEU A 40 -3.79 -2.49 -0.34
N HIS A 41 -3.45 -3.55 0.37
CA HIS A 41 -3.61 -3.62 1.81
C HIS A 41 -2.37 -3.13 2.53
N PHE A 42 -2.60 -2.37 3.59
CA PHE A 42 -1.60 -1.97 4.57
C PHE A 42 -2.00 -2.51 5.92
N GLU A 43 -1.05 -3.06 6.63
CA GLU A 43 -1.24 -3.49 8.01
C GLU A 43 -0.27 -2.73 8.91
N THR A 44 -0.77 -2.28 10.04
CA THR A 44 0.03 -1.57 11.05
C THR A 44 -0.23 -2.22 12.39
N LEU A 45 0.79 -2.84 12.95
CA LEU A 45 0.74 -3.47 14.26
C LEU A 45 1.35 -2.56 15.32
N PHE A 46 0.56 -2.16 16.29
CA PHE A 46 1.00 -1.48 17.51
C PHE A 46 1.30 -2.54 18.58
N CYS A 47 2.58 -2.79 18.86
CA CYS A 47 2.99 -3.75 19.87
C CYS A 47 2.84 -3.13 21.27
N LEU A 48 1.90 -3.60 22.07
CA LEU A 48 1.68 -3.12 23.44
C LEU A 48 2.62 -3.82 24.44
N ARG A 49 2.75 -5.15 24.30
CA ARG A 49 3.61 -6.01 25.11
C ARG A 49 4.21 -7.12 24.24
N GLY A 50 5.32 -7.67 24.68
CA GLY A 50 6.03 -8.73 23.97
C GLY A 50 6.76 -8.22 22.75
N ALA A 51 7.10 -9.14 21.86
CA ALA A 51 7.76 -8.86 20.58
C ALA A 51 7.37 -9.88 19.54
N VAL A 52 7.31 -9.45 18.28
CA VAL A 52 7.15 -10.32 17.11
C VAL A 52 8.38 -10.23 16.23
N THR A 53 8.92 -11.36 15.85
CA THR A 53 10.05 -11.46 14.93
C THR A 53 9.58 -12.06 13.62
N LEU A 54 9.78 -11.32 12.53
CA LEU A 54 9.50 -11.74 11.17
C LEU A 54 10.76 -12.30 10.54
N THR A 55 10.70 -13.51 9.98
CA THR A 55 11.81 -14.14 9.28
C THR A 55 11.66 -13.95 7.77
N ARG A 56 12.72 -13.46 7.10
CA ARG A 56 12.77 -13.28 5.65
C ARG A 56 13.34 -14.51 4.95
N ARG A 57 13.10 -14.62 3.65
CA ARG A 57 13.62 -15.70 2.79
C ARG A 57 15.15 -15.73 2.71
N ASP A 58 15.80 -14.59 2.89
CA ASP A 58 17.27 -14.47 2.91
C ASP A 58 17.90 -14.86 4.26
N GLY A 59 17.09 -15.32 5.22
CA GLY A 59 17.50 -15.68 6.57
C GLY A 59 17.64 -14.49 7.53
N SER A 60 17.47 -13.26 7.06
CA SER A 60 17.45 -12.09 7.95
C SER A 60 16.13 -12.02 8.73
N SER A 61 16.16 -11.35 9.88
CA SER A 61 14.97 -11.16 10.71
C SER A 61 14.73 -9.68 11.00
N LEU A 62 13.46 -9.36 11.27
CA LEU A 62 13.01 -8.05 11.69
C LEU A 62 12.13 -8.21 12.92
N THR A 63 12.54 -7.59 14.03
CA THR A 63 11.81 -7.70 15.30
C THR A 63 11.14 -6.38 15.64
N ALA A 64 9.86 -6.43 15.99
CA ALA A 64 9.11 -5.33 16.57
C ALA A 64 8.77 -5.68 18.02
N GLY A 65 9.31 -4.92 18.97
CA GLY A 65 9.09 -5.08 20.40
C GLY A 65 8.03 -4.12 20.95
N ALA A 66 7.84 -4.18 22.26
CA ALA A 66 6.91 -3.32 22.97
C ALA A 66 7.14 -1.83 22.66
N ARG A 67 6.05 -1.08 22.45
CA ARG A 67 6.05 0.33 22.07
C ARG A 67 6.70 0.62 20.70
N GLN A 68 6.77 -0.37 19.83
CA GLN A 68 7.15 -0.23 18.44
C GLN A 68 5.95 -0.49 17.52
N VAL A 69 6.02 0.08 16.33
CA VAL A 69 4.99 -0.09 15.29
C VAL A 69 5.61 -0.83 14.13
N LEU A 70 5.00 -1.95 13.75
CA LEU A 70 5.36 -2.73 12.58
C LEU A 70 4.37 -2.45 11.45
N SER A 71 4.87 -1.97 10.33
CA SER A 71 4.08 -1.73 9.13
C SER A 71 4.36 -2.82 8.08
N LEU A 72 3.31 -3.32 7.45
CA LEU A 72 3.34 -4.40 6.48
C LEU A 72 2.53 -4.01 5.24
N THR A 73 3.05 -4.32 4.05
CA THR A 73 2.32 -4.19 2.78
C THR A 73 2.53 -5.37 1.84
N ASP A 74 3.61 -6.12 2.03
CA ASP A 74 3.96 -7.28 1.21
C ASP A 74 4.65 -8.34 2.08
N LEU A 75 4.09 -9.54 2.11
CA LEU A 75 4.63 -10.65 2.88
C LEU A 75 5.39 -11.67 2.01
N SER A 76 5.53 -11.43 0.70
CA SER A 76 6.14 -12.38 -0.24
C SER A 76 7.59 -12.74 0.11
N ASN A 77 8.31 -11.85 0.80
CA ASN A 77 9.68 -12.08 1.26
C ASN A 77 9.78 -12.70 2.66
N LEU A 78 8.64 -12.95 3.31
CA LEU A 78 8.61 -13.53 4.65
C LEU A 78 8.33 -15.03 4.57
N THR A 79 8.89 -15.79 5.52
CA THR A 79 8.69 -17.23 5.66
C THR A 79 7.88 -17.58 6.90
N GLY A 80 7.84 -16.69 7.89
CA GLY A 80 7.08 -16.90 9.11
C GLY A 80 7.24 -15.73 10.10
N ALA A 81 6.53 -15.86 11.22
CA ALA A 81 6.64 -15.00 12.37
C ALA A 81 6.83 -15.86 13.62
N SER A 82 7.62 -15.39 14.57
CA SER A 82 7.74 -15.98 15.91
C SER A 82 7.45 -14.96 16.99
N VAL A 83 6.94 -15.46 18.10
CA VAL A 83 6.66 -14.71 19.31
C VAL A 83 7.33 -15.46 20.47
N ASP A 84 8.32 -14.82 21.08
CA ASP A 84 9.16 -15.45 22.12
C ASP A 84 8.57 -15.30 23.55
N ALA A 85 7.54 -14.46 23.69
CA ALA A 85 6.75 -14.26 24.91
C ALA A 85 5.36 -13.76 24.49
N PRO A 86 4.33 -13.87 25.37
CA PRO A 86 2.99 -13.43 25.01
C PRO A 86 2.97 -12.03 24.41
N LEU A 87 2.43 -11.91 23.21
CA LEU A 87 2.34 -10.67 22.42
C LEU A 87 0.94 -10.11 22.52
N GLU A 88 0.82 -8.92 23.10
CA GLU A 88 -0.42 -8.15 23.07
C GLU A 88 -0.27 -6.97 22.10
N GLY A 89 -1.27 -6.75 21.28
CA GLY A 89 -1.20 -5.66 20.30
C GLY A 89 -2.53 -5.25 19.71
N ILE A 90 -2.46 -4.22 18.89
CA ILE A 90 -3.58 -3.76 18.07
C ILE A 90 -3.10 -3.78 16.62
N LEU A 91 -3.73 -4.62 15.82
CA LEU A 91 -3.51 -4.65 14.38
C LEU A 91 -4.55 -3.79 13.68
N VAL A 92 -4.08 -2.85 12.87
CA VAL A 92 -4.92 -2.07 11.94
C VAL A 92 -4.70 -2.61 10.55
N ALA A 93 -5.78 -2.95 9.86
CA ALA A 93 -5.78 -3.35 8.46
C ALA A 93 -6.53 -2.29 7.63
N VAL A 94 -5.87 -1.72 6.64
CA VAL A 94 -6.43 -0.73 5.72
C VAL A 94 -6.42 -1.29 4.31
N ASP A 95 -7.60 -1.48 3.74
CA ASP A 95 -7.78 -1.67 2.31
C ASP A 95 -7.86 -0.28 1.65
N ALA A 96 -6.82 0.11 0.95
CA ALA A 96 -6.75 1.44 0.35
C ALA A 96 -7.85 1.72 -0.68
N ARG A 97 -8.49 0.69 -1.24
CA ARG A 97 -9.66 0.83 -2.13
C ARG A 97 -10.92 1.11 -1.35
N GLY A 98 -11.25 0.21 -0.41
CA GLY A 98 -12.43 0.37 0.43
C GLY A 98 -12.38 1.62 1.30
N ALA A 99 -11.16 2.08 1.66
CA ALA A 99 -10.94 3.30 2.43
C ALA A 99 -10.79 4.57 1.58
N ARG A 100 -10.75 4.48 0.24
CA ARG A 100 -10.40 5.59 -0.65
C ARG A 100 -11.22 6.84 -0.38
N GLU A 101 -12.53 6.72 -0.40
CA GLU A 101 -13.46 7.84 -0.21
C GLU A 101 -13.30 8.49 1.17
N SER A 102 -13.14 7.66 2.21
CA SER A 102 -12.90 8.13 3.57
C SER A 102 -11.55 8.84 3.71
N LEU A 103 -10.50 8.29 3.10
CA LEU A 103 -9.16 8.89 3.10
C LEU A 103 -9.14 10.21 2.32
N GLU A 104 -9.77 10.28 1.15
CA GLU A 104 -9.91 11.51 0.37
C GLU A 104 -10.67 12.58 1.15
N THR A 105 -11.74 12.21 1.85
CA THR A 105 -12.49 13.12 2.72
C THR A 105 -11.61 13.67 3.85
N ILE A 106 -10.87 12.82 4.55
CA ILE A 106 -9.94 13.22 5.61
C ILE A 106 -8.87 14.16 5.03
N CYS A 107 -8.26 13.81 3.91
CA CYS A 107 -7.24 14.61 3.27
C CYS A 107 -7.75 16.00 2.86
N ASN A 108 -8.98 16.08 2.34
CA ASN A 108 -9.62 17.36 1.98
C ASN A 108 -9.91 18.22 3.20
N LEU A 109 -10.41 17.63 4.28
CA LEU A 109 -10.66 18.34 5.54
C LEU A 109 -9.37 18.91 6.17
N LEU A 110 -8.26 18.26 5.95
CA LEU A 110 -6.92 18.67 6.42
C LEU A 110 -6.20 19.63 5.44
N GLY A 111 -6.92 20.31 4.57
CA GLY A 111 -6.37 21.33 3.67
C GLY A 111 -5.78 20.76 2.37
N GLY A 112 -6.27 19.61 1.92
CA GLY A 112 -5.84 19.01 0.66
C GLY A 112 -4.53 18.22 0.77
N LEU A 113 -4.30 17.58 1.90
CA LEU A 113 -3.19 16.63 2.05
C LEU A 113 -3.28 15.55 0.99
N ILE A 114 -2.16 15.20 0.38
CA ILE A 114 -2.08 14.12 -0.61
C ILE A 114 -1.49 12.89 0.08
N LEU A 115 -2.30 11.86 0.26
CA LEU A 115 -1.83 10.54 0.70
C LEU A 115 -1.55 9.67 -0.53
N ASP A 116 -0.30 9.59 -0.97
CA ASP A 116 0.11 8.70 -2.05
C ASP A 116 0.42 7.29 -1.53
N THR A 117 -0.61 6.47 -1.46
CA THR A 117 -0.48 5.07 -1.02
C THR A 117 0.44 4.24 -1.93
N SER A 118 0.55 4.60 -3.21
CA SER A 118 1.47 3.94 -4.15
C SER A 118 2.92 4.24 -3.80
N ARG A 119 3.21 5.46 -3.37
CA ARG A 119 4.54 5.88 -2.91
C ARG A 119 4.93 5.14 -1.63
N VAL A 120 4.04 5.11 -0.63
CA VAL A 120 4.25 4.35 0.60
C VAL A 120 4.54 2.90 0.29
N ARG A 121 3.76 2.28 -0.60
CA ARG A 121 3.95 0.89 -1.01
C ARG A 121 5.32 0.66 -1.64
N ARG A 122 5.75 1.51 -2.59
CA ARG A 122 7.09 1.40 -3.21
C ARG A 122 8.19 1.51 -2.17
N TRP A 123 8.08 2.48 -1.26
CA TRP A 123 9.03 2.67 -0.17
C TRP A 123 9.11 1.43 0.74
N MET A 124 7.99 0.82 1.09
CA MET A 124 7.95 -0.40 1.88
C MET A 124 8.47 -1.61 1.10
N THR A 125 8.09 -1.76 -0.19
CA THR A 125 8.58 -2.86 -1.04
C THR A 125 10.10 -2.81 -1.20
N SER A 126 10.71 -1.63 -1.31
CA SER A 126 12.18 -1.50 -1.34
C SER A 126 12.88 -1.95 -0.04
N ARG A 127 12.10 -2.12 1.04
CA ARG A 127 12.55 -2.64 2.36
C ARG A 127 12.06 -4.07 2.63
N GLY A 128 11.65 -4.79 1.60
CA GLY A 128 11.16 -6.17 1.73
C GLY A 128 9.70 -6.27 2.20
N GLY A 129 8.90 -5.20 2.03
CA GLY A 129 7.47 -5.18 2.31
C GLY A 129 7.10 -4.91 3.77
N CYS A 130 8.08 -4.75 4.65
CA CYS A 130 7.86 -4.50 6.08
C CYS A 130 8.85 -3.50 6.65
N ALA A 131 8.41 -2.71 7.63
CA ALA A 131 9.24 -1.75 8.34
C ALA A 131 8.83 -1.66 9.82
N VAL A 132 9.79 -1.45 10.70
CA VAL A 132 9.56 -1.19 12.13
C VAL A 132 9.87 0.27 12.44
N GLU A 133 8.90 0.95 13.02
CA GLU A 133 9.03 2.33 13.48
C GLU A 133 9.19 2.35 15.00
N GLY A 134 10.22 3.07 15.47
CA GLY A 134 10.43 3.35 16.88
C GLY A 134 11.82 3.00 17.38
N PRO A 135 12.19 3.60 18.52
CA PRO A 135 11.47 4.63 19.29
C PRO A 135 11.67 6.04 18.71
N THR A 136 10.78 6.51 17.86
CA THR A 136 10.75 7.88 17.34
C THR A 136 9.93 8.80 18.25
N HIS A 137 9.96 10.11 18.02
CA HIS A 137 9.06 11.04 18.70
C HIS A 137 7.60 10.69 18.45
N TRP A 138 7.25 10.34 17.20
CA TRP A 138 5.91 9.97 16.81
C TRP A 138 5.40 8.72 17.53
N SER A 139 6.17 7.63 17.53
CA SER A 139 5.76 6.38 18.18
C SER A 139 5.61 6.54 19.69
N ARG A 140 6.53 7.27 20.34
CA ARG A 140 6.41 7.56 21.78
C ARG A 140 5.14 8.33 22.12
N ALA A 141 4.80 9.35 21.33
CA ALA A 141 3.56 10.12 21.52
C ALA A 141 2.33 9.25 21.28
N ALA A 142 2.32 8.45 20.20
CA ALA A 142 1.20 7.56 19.88
C ALA A 142 0.90 6.56 20.99
N PHE A 143 1.93 5.93 21.59
CA PHE A 143 1.74 4.99 22.70
C PHE A 143 1.37 5.68 24.02
N ALA A 144 1.94 6.85 24.32
CA ALA A 144 1.58 7.59 25.52
C ALA A 144 0.09 8.00 25.55
N ASP A 145 -0.45 8.38 24.41
CA ASP A 145 -1.87 8.70 24.28
C ASP A 145 -2.74 7.43 24.30
N LEU A 146 -2.29 6.36 23.61
CA LEU A 146 -2.99 5.07 23.56
C LEU A 146 -3.18 4.45 24.96
N GLU A 147 -2.20 4.57 25.83
CA GLU A 147 -2.25 4.07 27.21
C GLU A 147 -3.29 4.82 28.06
N ARG A 148 -3.55 6.10 27.77
CA ARG A 148 -4.52 6.93 28.48
C ARG A 148 -5.95 6.73 28.01
N LEU A 149 -6.15 6.18 26.81
CA LEU A 149 -7.47 6.00 26.24
C LEU A 149 -8.22 4.80 26.84
N PRO A 150 -9.56 4.89 27.01
CA PRO A 150 -10.39 3.75 27.27
C PRO A 150 -10.23 2.68 26.21
N GLN A 151 -10.37 1.40 26.58
CA GLN A 151 -10.20 0.28 25.67
C GLN A 151 -11.09 0.39 24.42
N SER A 152 -12.33 0.87 24.58
CA SER A 152 -13.28 1.09 23.48
C SER A 152 -12.81 2.08 22.40
N GLU A 153 -11.92 3.03 22.74
CA GLU A 153 -11.44 4.06 21.82
C GLU A 153 -10.08 3.70 21.18
N ARG A 154 -9.37 2.74 21.72
CA ARG A 154 -8.01 2.38 21.26
C ARG A 154 -7.96 1.94 19.80
N ALA A 155 -8.96 1.19 19.34
CA ALA A 155 -9.07 0.75 17.95
C ALA A 155 -9.16 1.94 16.98
N ARG A 156 -10.05 2.90 17.28
CA ARG A 156 -10.22 4.12 16.48
C ARG A 156 -8.95 4.96 16.44
N TRP A 157 -8.34 5.12 17.62
CA TRP A 157 -7.07 5.84 17.74
C TRP A 157 -5.96 5.22 16.90
N CYS A 158 -5.80 3.89 16.94
CA CYS A 158 -4.80 3.20 16.14
C CYS A 158 -5.05 3.33 14.63
N VAL A 159 -6.31 3.32 14.17
CA VAL A 159 -6.63 3.58 12.76
C VAL A 159 -6.22 4.99 12.38
N TRP A 160 -6.54 6.00 13.19
CA TRP A 160 -6.12 7.38 12.95
C TRP A 160 -4.59 7.50 12.88
N LYS A 161 -3.88 6.91 13.84
CA LYS A 161 -2.40 6.91 13.87
C LYS A 161 -1.78 6.14 12.71
N SER A 162 -2.45 5.11 12.20
CA SER A 162 -2.01 4.40 11.00
C SER A 162 -2.12 5.27 9.75
N VAL A 163 -3.21 6.04 9.60
CA VAL A 163 -3.38 7.00 8.51
C VAL A 163 -2.33 8.11 8.59
N GLU A 164 -2.10 8.65 9.78
CA GLU A 164 -1.04 9.65 10.03
C GLU A 164 0.35 9.09 9.66
N LEU A 165 0.66 7.85 10.05
CA LEU A 165 1.92 7.20 9.71
C LEU A 165 2.07 7.04 8.19
N LEU A 166 1.04 6.56 7.50
CA LEU A 166 1.06 6.45 6.04
C LEU A 166 1.30 7.81 5.37
N TYR A 167 0.70 8.88 5.90
CA TYR A 167 0.96 10.24 5.43
C TYR A 167 2.41 10.65 5.66
N LEU A 168 2.94 10.47 6.87
CA LEU A 168 4.34 10.79 7.19
C LEU A 168 5.33 10.00 6.32
N LEU A 169 5.06 8.72 6.07
CA LEU A 169 5.87 7.91 5.17
C LEU A 169 5.81 8.40 3.72
N SER A 170 4.66 8.89 3.27
CA SER A 170 4.53 9.48 1.94
C SER A 170 5.27 10.82 1.83
N ALA A 171 5.26 11.63 2.91
CA ALA A 171 5.92 12.93 2.96
C ALA A 171 7.46 12.83 3.11
N GLN A 172 7.96 11.85 3.87
CA GLN A 172 9.41 11.65 4.02
C GLN A 172 10.14 11.38 2.71
N ASP A 173 9.46 10.73 1.75
CA ASP A 173 10.04 10.48 0.44
C ASP A 173 10.17 11.75 -0.40
N GLU A 174 9.31 12.76 -0.19
CA GLU A 174 9.44 14.08 -0.85
C GLU A 174 10.69 14.83 -0.39
N GLN A 175 10.96 14.89 0.91
CA GLN A 175 12.15 15.56 1.46
C GLN A 175 13.46 14.88 1.04
N ARG A 176 13.47 13.53 0.95
CA ARG A 176 14.61 12.77 0.44
C ARG A 176 14.78 12.94 -1.07
N THR A 177 13.68 13.08 -1.79
CA THR A 177 13.69 13.33 -3.23
C THR A 177 14.22 14.73 -3.53
N GLU A 178 13.87 15.75 -2.75
CA GLU A 178 14.44 17.09 -2.85
C GLU A 178 15.96 17.11 -2.59
N ALA A 179 16.42 16.38 -1.58
CA ALA A 179 17.84 16.29 -1.25
C ALA A 179 18.69 15.55 -2.30
N LEU A 180 18.07 14.60 -3.04
CA LEU A 180 18.75 13.78 -4.05
C LEU A 180 18.61 14.30 -5.50
N LEU A 181 17.63 15.15 -5.80
CA LEU A 181 17.24 15.49 -7.17
C LEU A 181 17.47 16.97 -7.56
N GLY A 182 18.04 17.81 -6.69
CA GLY A 182 18.23 19.25 -7.01
C GLY A 182 16.91 20.02 -7.06
N PRO A 183 16.91 21.26 -7.59
CA PRO A 183 15.82 22.22 -7.43
C PRO A 183 14.45 21.66 -7.83
N MET A 184 13.48 21.94 -6.99
CA MET A 184 12.08 21.48 -7.04
C MET A 184 11.48 21.56 -8.45
N LEU A 185 10.70 20.53 -8.80
CA LEU A 185 9.63 20.70 -9.79
C LEU A 185 8.74 21.86 -9.32
N ASP A 186 8.53 22.83 -10.19
CA ASP A 186 7.56 23.91 -9.97
C ASP A 186 6.24 23.29 -9.48
N ARG A 187 5.63 23.86 -8.43
CA ARG A 187 4.35 23.38 -7.88
C ARG A 187 3.29 23.17 -8.96
N GLY A 188 3.24 24.05 -9.97
CA GLY A 188 2.37 23.91 -11.12
C GLY A 188 2.65 22.65 -11.94
N VAL A 189 3.93 22.31 -12.15
CA VAL A 189 4.33 21.09 -12.86
C VAL A 189 3.96 19.84 -12.06
N ALA A 190 4.17 19.84 -10.75
CA ALA A 190 3.81 18.72 -9.89
C ALA A 190 2.29 18.47 -9.87
N GLN A 191 1.49 19.54 -9.82
CA GLN A 191 0.03 19.45 -9.90
C GLN A 191 -0.43 18.94 -11.28
N SER A 192 0.11 19.45 -12.37
CA SER A 192 -0.21 18.96 -13.71
C SER A 192 0.14 17.48 -13.91
N LEU A 193 1.25 17.02 -13.31
CA LEU A 193 1.62 15.59 -13.33
C LEU A 193 0.65 14.73 -12.50
N ALA A 194 0.17 15.23 -11.37
CA ALA A 194 -0.85 14.54 -10.59
C ALA A 194 -2.18 14.42 -11.35
N GLU A 195 -2.59 15.46 -12.07
CA GLU A 195 -3.76 15.45 -12.95
C GLU A 195 -3.62 14.45 -14.10
N ILE A 196 -2.42 14.37 -14.73
CA ILE A 196 -2.14 13.34 -15.75
C ILE A 196 -2.31 11.94 -15.16
N ARG A 197 -1.77 11.70 -13.97
CA ARG A 197 -1.86 10.37 -13.33
C ARG A 197 -3.30 9.98 -13.08
N ARG A 198 -4.09 10.88 -12.50
CA ARG A 198 -5.52 10.65 -12.28
C ARG A 198 -6.24 10.34 -13.60
N TYR A 199 -6.00 11.15 -14.64
CA TYR A 199 -6.58 10.92 -15.95
C TYR A 199 -6.21 9.54 -16.51
N MET A 200 -4.95 9.13 -16.40
CA MET A 200 -4.49 7.82 -16.85
C MET A 200 -5.17 6.68 -16.07
N GLU A 201 -5.41 6.83 -14.77
CA GLU A 201 -6.11 5.85 -13.94
C GLU A 201 -7.59 5.72 -14.31
N GLU A 202 -8.23 6.81 -14.69
CA GLU A 202 -9.63 6.85 -15.13
C GLU A 202 -9.83 6.30 -16.55
N HIS A 203 -8.76 6.28 -17.38
CA HIS A 203 -8.80 5.94 -18.81
C HIS A 203 -7.81 4.83 -19.19
N LEU A 204 -7.73 3.78 -18.36
CA LEU A 204 -6.80 2.67 -18.58
C LEU A 204 -7.08 1.89 -19.86
N ASP A 205 -8.31 1.90 -20.35
CA ASP A 205 -8.78 1.27 -21.58
C ASP A 205 -8.36 2.02 -22.86
N GLU A 206 -7.94 3.29 -22.72
CA GLU A 206 -7.58 4.13 -23.86
C GLU A 206 -6.12 3.97 -24.31
N HIS A 207 -5.85 4.33 -25.57
CA HIS A 207 -4.48 4.39 -26.10
C HIS A 207 -3.79 5.70 -25.66
N LEU A 208 -3.23 5.70 -24.44
CA LEU A 208 -2.57 6.86 -23.85
C LEU A 208 -1.12 6.99 -24.37
N THR A 209 -0.82 8.12 -25.01
CA THR A 209 0.53 8.42 -25.53
C THR A 209 1.14 9.62 -24.80
N ILE A 210 2.47 9.64 -24.69
CA ILE A 210 3.18 10.78 -24.08
C ILE A 210 2.83 12.12 -24.78
N PRO A 211 2.76 12.22 -26.11
CA PRO A 211 2.32 13.45 -26.74
C PRO A 211 0.90 13.89 -26.36
N ALA A 212 -0.03 12.96 -26.20
CA ALA A 212 -1.40 13.28 -25.78
C ALA A 212 -1.42 13.78 -24.32
N LEU A 213 -0.72 13.11 -23.44
CA LEU A 213 -0.59 13.50 -22.03
C LEU A 213 0.10 14.85 -21.87
N SER A 214 1.15 15.11 -22.65
CA SER A 214 1.88 16.38 -22.66
C SER A 214 0.98 17.55 -23.07
N ARG A 215 0.20 17.39 -24.14
CA ARG A 215 -0.77 18.41 -24.57
C ARG A 215 -1.82 18.69 -23.50
N ARG A 216 -2.35 17.62 -22.88
CA ARG A 216 -3.37 17.75 -21.83
C ARG A 216 -2.89 18.55 -20.63
N ALA A 217 -1.64 18.34 -20.22
CA ALA A 217 -1.05 18.99 -19.06
C ALA A 217 -0.36 20.33 -19.38
N CYS A 218 -0.32 20.74 -20.64
CA CYS A 218 0.47 21.88 -21.10
C CYS A 218 1.96 21.77 -20.72
N LEU A 219 2.50 20.54 -20.70
CA LEU A 219 3.90 20.25 -20.37
C LEU A 219 4.64 19.70 -21.59
N SER A 220 5.97 19.86 -21.61
CA SER A 220 6.80 19.22 -22.63
C SER A 220 6.84 17.69 -22.41
N ALA A 221 7.05 16.92 -23.49
CA ALA A 221 7.23 15.46 -23.41
C ALA A 221 8.40 15.06 -22.50
N THR A 222 9.45 15.87 -22.46
CA THR A 222 10.60 15.69 -21.57
C THR A 222 10.19 15.87 -20.12
N THR A 223 9.47 16.97 -19.81
CA THR A 223 8.97 17.26 -18.46
C THR A 223 8.05 16.14 -17.95
N VAL A 224 7.16 15.60 -18.80
CA VAL A 224 6.29 14.46 -18.42
C VAL A 224 7.13 13.22 -18.13
N LYS A 225 8.08 12.85 -18.99
CA LYS A 225 8.94 11.67 -18.80
C LYS A 225 9.80 11.78 -17.54
N GLU A 226 10.44 12.92 -17.33
CA GLU A 226 11.28 13.17 -16.17
C GLU A 226 10.45 13.26 -14.89
N GLY A 227 9.30 13.92 -14.96
CA GLY A 227 8.37 14.02 -13.84
C GLY A 227 7.91 12.66 -13.34
N PHE A 228 7.48 11.76 -14.24
CA PHE A 228 7.12 10.40 -13.87
C PHE A 228 8.30 9.62 -13.29
N ARG A 229 9.52 9.75 -13.87
CA ARG A 229 10.70 9.11 -13.29
C ARG A 229 11.04 9.64 -11.90
N ARG A 230 10.86 10.95 -11.68
CA ARG A 230 11.13 11.60 -10.39
C ARG A 230 10.07 11.25 -9.35
N LEU A 231 8.77 11.36 -9.72
CA LEU A 231 7.66 11.16 -8.77
C LEU A 231 7.35 9.67 -8.54
N ASP A 232 7.43 8.85 -9.57
CA ASP A 232 7.01 7.45 -9.53
C ASP A 232 8.17 6.45 -9.60
N GLY A 233 9.39 6.92 -9.82
CA GLY A 233 10.56 6.06 -10.03
C GLY A 233 10.51 5.23 -11.32
N LEU A 234 9.46 5.41 -12.15
CA LEU A 234 9.16 4.57 -13.29
C LEU A 234 8.93 5.41 -14.56
N PRO A 235 9.29 4.90 -15.74
CA PRO A 235 8.85 5.49 -17.00
C PRO A 235 7.32 5.44 -17.13
N VAL A 236 6.72 6.45 -17.81
CA VAL A 236 5.25 6.56 -18.00
C VAL A 236 4.61 5.26 -18.49
N HIS A 237 5.21 4.59 -19.49
CA HIS A 237 4.66 3.35 -20.06
C HIS A 237 4.72 2.16 -19.09
N THR A 238 5.75 2.10 -18.25
CA THR A 238 5.89 1.06 -17.21
C THR A 238 4.86 1.29 -16.12
N TRP A 239 4.68 2.52 -15.68
CA TRP A 239 3.65 2.92 -14.74
C TRP A 239 2.24 2.56 -15.24
N LEU A 240 1.90 2.95 -16.48
CA LEU A 240 0.61 2.64 -17.11
C LEU A 240 0.36 1.12 -17.19
N ARG A 241 1.38 0.35 -17.62
CA ARG A 241 1.30 -1.10 -17.70
C ARG A 241 1.00 -1.71 -16.32
N GLN A 242 1.67 -1.24 -15.29
CA GLN A 242 1.46 -1.71 -13.93
C GLN A 242 0.01 -1.45 -13.48
N ARG A 243 -0.52 -0.23 -13.67
CA ARG A 243 -1.90 0.12 -13.33
C ARG A 243 -2.92 -0.73 -14.09
N ARG A 244 -2.69 -0.97 -15.38
CA ARG A 244 -3.52 -1.88 -16.20
C ARG A 244 -3.56 -3.29 -15.63
N MET A 245 -2.44 -3.83 -15.20
CA MET A 245 -2.36 -5.18 -14.63
C MET A 245 -3.01 -5.23 -13.23
N GLU A 246 -2.85 -4.21 -12.42
CA GLU A 246 -3.55 -4.08 -11.14
C GLU A 246 -5.08 -4.07 -11.36
N ARG A 247 -5.56 -3.27 -12.31
CA ARG A 247 -6.99 -3.24 -12.66
C ARG A 247 -7.48 -4.57 -13.24
N ALA A 248 -6.65 -5.24 -14.05
CA ALA A 248 -6.99 -6.56 -14.57
C ALA A 248 -7.15 -7.60 -13.46
N ALA A 249 -6.26 -7.60 -12.47
CA ALA A 249 -6.35 -8.49 -11.31
C ALA A 249 -7.65 -8.26 -10.53
N GLU A 250 -8.07 -7.00 -10.40
CA GLU A 250 -9.35 -6.63 -9.80
C GLU A 250 -10.53 -7.22 -10.56
N LEU A 251 -10.58 -6.98 -11.88
CA LEU A 251 -11.67 -7.45 -12.73
C LEU A 251 -11.76 -8.98 -12.75
N LEU A 252 -10.62 -9.66 -12.72
CA LEU A 252 -10.57 -11.12 -12.64
C LEU A 252 -11.15 -11.66 -11.34
N HIS A 253 -11.00 -10.92 -10.25
CA HIS A 253 -11.52 -11.30 -8.94
C HIS A 253 -12.99 -10.92 -8.73
N THR A 254 -13.41 -9.74 -9.23
CA THR A 254 -14.71 -9.16 -8.89
C THR A 254 -15.78 -9.37 -9.97
N THR A 255 -15.41 -9.90 -11.15
CA THR A 255 -16.34 -10.03 -12.29
C THR A 255 -16.19 -11.37 -13.02
N GLU A 256 -17.25 -11.76 -13.72
CA GLU A 256 -17.29 -12.93 -14.62
C GLU A 256 -16.88 -12.58 -16.07
N LEU A 257 -16.25 -11.43 -16.31
CA LEU A 257 -15.81 -11.04 -17.64
C LEU A 257 -14.89 -12.09 -18.25
N SER A 258 -15.06 -12.35 -19.55
CA SER A 258 -14.11 -13.20 -20.30
C SER A 258 -12.70 -12.58 -20.27
N LEU A 259 -11.67 -13.38 -20.53
CA LEU A 259 -10.29 -12.87 -20.60
C LEU A 259 -10.14 -11.79 -21.69
N GLU A 260 -10.89 -11.89 -22.77
CA GLU A 260 -10.97 -10.88 -23.81
C GLU A 260 -11.63 -9.59 -23.30
N GLY A 261 -12.74 -9.72 -22.54
CA GLY A 261 -13.41 -8.61 -21.90
C GLY A 261 -12.50 -7.88 -20.92
N VAL A 262 -11.75 -8.60 -20.08
CA VAL A 262 -10.77 -8.02 -19.16
C VAL A 262 -9.64 -7.33 -19.92
N ALA A 263 -9.07 -7.98 -20.94
CA ALA A 263 -8.00 -7.40 -21.76
C ALA A 263 -8.44 -6.07 -22.39
N LYS A 264 -9.65 -6.02 -22.97
CA LYS A 264 -10.22 -4.81 -23.55
C LYS A 264 -10.44 -3.72 -22.50
N ALA A 265 -11.01 -4.08 -21.36
CA ALA A 265 -11.29 -3.13 -20.27
C ALA A 265 -10.03 -2.48 -19.67
N VAL A 266 -8.86 -3.10 -19.87
CA VAL A 266 -7.57 -2.55 -19.45
C VAL A 266 -6.67 -2.10 -20.60
N GLY A 267 -7.27 -1.85 -21.78
CA GLY A 267 -6.61 -1.21 -22.93
C GLY A 267 -5.64 -2.10 -23.70
N TYR A 268 -5.86 -3.43 -23.70
CA TYR A 268 -5.13 -4.35 -24.57
C TYR A 268 -5.99 -4.76 -25.77
N SER A 269 -5.47 -4.52 -26.96
CA SER A 269 -6.08 -4.95 -28.21
C SER A 269 -5.85 -6.43 -28.52
N SER A 270 -4.85 -7.06 -27.88
CA SER A 270 -4.50 -8.47 -28.05
C SER A 270 -4.53 -9.20 -26.72
N VAL A 271 -5.36 -10.24 -26.64
CA VAL A 271 -5.46 -11.14 -25.47
C VAL A 271 -4.11 -11.82 -25.18
N SER A 272 -3.37 -12.20 -26.22
CA SER A 272 -2.07 -12.85 -26.04
C SER A 272 -1.04 -11.91 -25.38
N GLN A 273 -1.01 -10.63 -25.80
CA GLN A 273 -0.16 -9.61 -25.16
C GLN A 273 -0.58 -9.34 -23.71
N PHE A 274 -1.86 -9.30 -23.46
CA PHE A 274 -2.40 -9.18 -22.10
C PHE A 274 -1.97 -10.33 -21.21
N ILE A 275 -2.13 -11.58 -21.65
CA ILE A 275 -1.75 -12.79 -20.90
C ILE A 275 -0.25 -12.78 -20.60
N ALA A 276 0.60 -12.41 -21.58
CA ALA A 276 2.03 -12.31 -21.39
C ALA A 276 2.41 -11.23 -20.36
N ALA A 277 1.81 -10.06 -20.45
CA ALA A 277 2.05 -8.95 -19.52
C ALA A 277 1.59 -9.29 -18.09
N PHE A 278 0.42 -9.94 -17.96
CA PHE A 278 -0.14 -10.36 -16.69
C PHE A 278 0.74 -11.42 -16.01
N ARG A 279 1.16 -12.45 -16.79
CA ARG A 279 2.06 -13.48 -16.28
C ARG A 279 3.43 -12.91 -15.87
N GLN A 280 3.94 -11.93 -16.61
CA GLN A 280 5.19 -11.25 -16.24
C GLN A 280 5.08 -10.56 -14.88
N GLN A 281 3.92 -9.98 -14.54
CA GLN A 281 3.73 -9.24 -13.29
C GLN A 281 3.36 -10.12 -12.10
N TYR A 282 2.53 -11.15 -12.31
CA TYR A 282 1.96 -11.96 -11.23
C TYR A 282 2.50 -13.41 -11.18
N GLY A 283 3.34 -13.82 -12.14
CA GLY A 283 3.86 -15.19 -12.22
C GLY A 283 2.85 -16.23 -12.71
N LEU A 284 1.55 -15.87 -12.76
CA LEU A 284 0.44 -16.75 -13.17
C LEU A 284 -0.27 -16.18 -14.38
N THR A 285 -0.88 -17.07 -15.18
CA THR A 285 -1.80 -16.60 -16.24
C THR A 285 -3.08 -16.04 -15.63
N PRO A 286 -3.80 -15.11 -16.32
CA PRO A 286 -5.08 -14.58 -15.80
C PRO A 286 -6.10 -15.65 -15.45
N GLY A 287 -6.16 -16.76 -16.24
CA GLY A 287 -7.06 -17.87 -15.97
C GLY A 287 -6.68 -18.69 -14.73
N GLN A 288 -5.38 -18.85 -14.47
CA GLN A 288 -4.90 -19.48 -13.23
C GLN A 288 -5.14 -18.55 -12.03
N TYR A 289 -4.89 -17.27 -12.20
CA TYR A 289 -5.12 -16.27 -11.15
C TYR A 289 -6.58 -16.27 -10.70
N ARG A 290 -7.55 -16.26 -11.64
CA ARG A 290 -8.99 -16.32 -11.34
C ARG A 290 -9.41 -17.57 -10.57
N LYS A 291 -8.76 -18.71 -10.82
CA LYS A 291 -9.08 -19.97 -10.12
C LYS A 291 -8.50 -20.07 -8.71
N ASN A 292 -7.47 -19.28 -8.42
CA ASN A 292 -6.76 -19.31 -7.15
C ASN A 292 -7.23 -18.23 -6.16
N VAL A 293 -8.18 -17.44 -6.57
CA VAL A 293 -8.84 -16.40 -5.77
C VAL A 293 -10.30 -16.74 -5.62
#